data_fa580b775139aeb9f9d8693beb545521
#
_entry.id   fa580b775139aeb9f9d8693beb545521
#
_cell.length_a   1.000
_cell.length_b   1.000
_cell.length_c   1.000
_cell.angle_alpha   90.00
_cell.angle_beta   90.00
_cell.angle_gamma   90.00
#
_symmetry.space_group_name_H-M   'P 1'
#
loop_
_entity.id
_entity.type
_entity.pdbx_description
1 polymer ?
#
loop_
_entity_poly.entity_id
_entity_poly.type
_entity_poly.pdbx_seq_one_letter_code
_entity_poly.pdbx_strand_id
1 'polypeptide(L)'
;NTLWTSVFWALLGAFFALVMNKSQKRLAVAGGTREKMRELLKGITIMKQEPKVLLGGIVRVINTTAQFAFPVFLPMYMADYGFTTTEWLRIWGTIFTANIVFNLIFGFVGDKVGWRNTIIWFGGVGCGITTLLFYYSPQFSAGNFWVVMAAGVLWGALLAGYVPLSALMPSLVKKDKGAAVSVLNLGAGLPVFVGPAIVGVFYRLVGGEGVVWILAGLYFFGAFLTKFITLPGNAKTCLLYTSPSPRD
;
A
#
# COMPACT_ATOMS: atom_id res chain seq x y z
N ASN A 1 -28.38 0.28 -12.43
CA ASN A 1 -27.92 -1.07 -12.03
C ASN A 1 -26.74 -1.05 -11.03
N THR A 2 -26.09 0.09 -10.80
CA THR A 2 -24.96 0.25 -9.84
C THR A 2 -25.37 0.02 -8.38
N LEU A 3 -26.61 0.35 -8.00
CA LEU A 3 -27.11 0.12 -6.64
C LEU A 3 -27.17 -1.37 -6.28
N TRP A 4 -27.64 -2.21 -7.20
CA TRP A 4 -27.73 -3.65 -6.98
C TRP A 4 -26.35 -4.33 -6.88
N THR A 5 -25.38 -3.89 -7.65
CA THR A 5 -24.00 -4.38 -7.52
C THR A 5 -23.38 -4.00 -6.19
N SER A 6 -23.61 -2.77 -5.70
CA SER A 6 -23.13 -2.34 -4.38
C SER A 6 -23.77 -3.13 -3.25
N VAL A 7 -25.09 -3.39 -3.33
CA VAL A 7 -25.82 -4.22 -2.36
C VAL A 7 -25.30 -5.66 -2.38
N PHE A 8 -25.04 -6.23 -3.57
CA PHE A 8 -24.47 -7.58 -3.68
C PHE A 8 -23.10 -7.68 -2.99
N TRP A 9 -22.18 -6.74 -3.24
CA TRP A 9 -20.87 -6.74 -2.61
C TRP A 9 -20.95 -6.50 -1.10
N ALA A 10 -21.86 -5.65 -0.64
CA ALA A 10 -22.10 -5.43 0.79
C ALA A 10 -22.63 -6.69 1.48
N LEU A 11 -23.58 -7.39 0.86
CA LEU A 11 -24.12 -8.65 1.39
C LEU A 11 -23.07 -9.76 1.38
N LEU A 12 -22.25 -9.86 0.32
CA LEU A 12 -21.15 -10.80 0.24
C LEU A 12 -20.11 -10.55 1.33
N GLY A 13 -19.74 -9.28 1.56
CA GLY A 13 -18.86 -8.88 2.65
C GLY A 13 -19.43 -9.20 4.04
N ALA A 14 -20.72 -8.93 4.24
CA ALA A 14 -21.42 -9.27 5.47
C ALA A 14 -21.49 -10.79 5.71
N PHE A 15 -21.74 -11.58 4.64
CA PHE A 15 -21.72 -13.04 4.71
C PHE A 15 -20.35 -13.57 5.13
N PHE A 16 -19.26 -13.12 4.49
CA PHE A 16 -17.90 -13.52 4.88
C PHE A 16 -17.56 -13.08 6.30
N ALA A 17 -17.97 -11.87 6.71
CA ALA A 17 -17.79 -11.41 8.08
C ALA A 17 -18.51 -12.29 9.11
N LEU A 18 -19.73 -12.74 8.81
CA LEU A 18 -20.49 -13.66 9.67
C LEU A 18 -19.85 -15.06 9.74
N VAL A 19 -19.35 -15.58 8.62
CA VAL A 19 -18.66 -16.87 8.57
C VAL A 19 -17.33 -16.80 9.35
N MET A 20 -16.57 -15.73 9.20
CA MET A 20 -15.33 -15.50 9.95
C MET A 20 -15.56 -15.26 11.43
N ASN A 21 -16.63 -14.58 11.82
CA ASN A 21 -16.96 -14.27 13.21
C ASN A 21 -17.23 -15.54 14.04
N LYS A 22 -17.71 -16.61 13.42
CA LYS A 22 -17.88 -17.92 14.08
C LYS A 22 -16.54 -18.52 14.56
N SER A 23 -15.43 -18.21 13.89
CA SER A 23 -14.08 -18.63 14.25
C SER A 23 -13.39 -17.70 15.26
N GLN A 24 -13.77 -16.42 15.30
CA GLN A 24 -13.12 -15.41 16.13
C GLN A 24 -13.75 -15.17 17.52
N LYS A 25 -14.80 -15.89 17.90
CA LYS A 25 -15.40 -15.75 19.25
C LYS A 25 -14.46 -15.97 20.43
N ARG A 26 -13.21 -16.42 20.18
CA ARG A 26 -12.16 -16.55 21.21
C ARG A 26 -11.16 -15.41 21.28
N LEU A 27 -11.21 -14.44 20.36
CA LEU A 27 -10.27 -13.30 20.29
C LEU A 27 -10.93 -11.92 20.31
N ALA A 28 -12.24 -11.86 20.46
CA ALA A 28 -12.93 -10.61 20.75
C ALA A 28 -12.67 -10.23 22.22
N VAL A 29 -11.47 -9.74 22.48
CA VAL A 29 -11.24 -8.91 23.65
C VAL A 29 -12.11 -7.69 23.44
N ALA A 30 -13.16 -7.61 24.23
CA ALA A 30 -14.02 -6.44 24.35
C ALA A 30 -13.19 -5.33 25.04
N GLY A 31 -12.18 -4.83 24.35
CA GLY A 31 -11.37 -3.71 24.78
C GLY A 31 -12.15 -2.43 24.58
N GLY A 32 -12.57 -1.79 25.68
CA GLY A 32 -13.15 -0.47 25.65
C GLY A 32 -12.22 0.56 25.02
N THR A 33 -12.70 1.76 24.73
CA THR A 33 -11.94 2.88 24.13
C THR A 33 -10.57 3.09 24.80
N ARG A 34 -10.48 2.82 26.09
CA ARG A 34 -9.25 2.92 26.89
C ARG A 34 -8.19 1.88 26.49
N GLU A 35 -8.60 0.69 26.09
CA GLU A 35 -7.67 -0.38 25.68
C GLU A 35 -7.17 -0.14 24.25
N LYS A 36 -8.02 0.35 23.36
CA LYS A 36 -7.61 0.82 22.02
C LYS A 36 -6.63 1.97 22.10
N MET A 37 -6.86 2.91 23.01
CA MET A 37 -5.92 4.03 23.28
C MET A 37 -4.60 3.51 23.82
N ARG A 38 -4.61 2.51 24.68
CA ARG A 38 -3.40 1.87 25.23
C ARG A 38 -2.60 1.14 24.13
N GLU A 39 -3.27 0.50 23.17
CA GLU A 39 -2.61 -0.12 22.03
C GLU A 39 -1.99 0.91 21.08
N LEU A 40 -2.65 2.02 20.84
CA LEU A 40 -2.07 3.15 20.09
C LEU A 40 -0.83 3.72 20.79
N LEU A 41 -0.88 3.91 22.11
CA LEU A 41 0.26 4.37 22.89
C LEU A 41 1.41 3.36 22.85
N LYS A 42 1.15 2.05 22.88
CA LYS A 42 2.16 1.02 22.67
C LYS A 42 2.79 1.12 21.28
N GLY A 43 2.00 1.42 20.22
CA GLY A 43 2.51 1.70 18.88
C GLY A 43 3.51 2.86 18.86
N ILE A 44 3.21 3.96 19.55
CA ILE A 44 4.12 5.11 19.66
C ILE A 44 5.38 4.73 20.45
N THR A 45 5.23 3.95 21.52
CA THR A 45 6.37 3.50 22.34
C THR A 45 7.30 2.59 21.53
N ILE A 46 6.76 1.65 20.75
CA ILE A 46 7.58 0.74 19.96
C ILE A 46 8.32 1.45 18.82
N MET A 47 7.75 2.51 18.24
CA MET A 47 8.45 3.34 17.25
C MET A 47 9.69 4.02 17.82
N LYS A 48 9.68 4.38 19.12
CA LYS A 48 10.84 4.95 19.81
C LYS A 48 11.87 3.89 20.19
N GLN A 49 11.42 2.69 20.56
CA GLN A 49 12.30 1.60 21.00
C GLN A 49 12.96 0.89 19.82
N GLU A 50 12.23 0.75 18.71
CA GLU A 50 12.66 0.05 17.50
C GLU A 50 12.54 0.98 16.28
N PRO A 51 13.58 1.76 15.98
CA PRO A 51 13.56 2.73 14.87
C PRO A 51 13.19 2.10 13.50
N LYS A 52 13.48 0.81 13.31
CA LYS A 52 13.13 0.06 12.09
C LYS A 52 11.62 -0.06 11.90
N VAL A 53 10.85 -0.13 13.00
CA VAL A 53 9.39 -0.14 12.96
C VAL A 53 8.86 1.22 12.51
N LEU A 54 9.47 2.31 12.99
CA LEU A 54 9.14 3.66 12.51
C LEU A 54 9.42 3.81 11.02
N LEU A 55 10.60 3.37 10.55
CA LEU A 55 10.95 3.40 9.12
C LEU A 55 9.95 2.61 8.28
N GLY A 56 9.56 1.41 8.74
CA GLY A 56 8.54 0.61 8.06
C GLY A 56 7.18 1.29 8.02
N GLY A 57 6.79 2.00 9.09
CA GLY A 57 5.58 2.84 9.13
C GLY A 57 5.63 3.96 8.10
N ILE A 58 6.75 4.68 7.99
CA ILE A 58 6.95 5.74 6.99
C ILE A 58 6.88 5.17 5.56
N VAL A 59 7.56 4.04 5.31
CA VAL A 59 7.49 3.35 4.01
C VAL A 59 6.06 2.95 3.69
N ARG A 60 5.25 2.54 4.69
CA ARG A 60 3.83 2.24 4.50
C ARG A 60 3.00 3.47 4.15
N VAL A 61 3.27 4.62 4.76
CA VAL A 61 2.64 5.90 4.38
C VAL A 61 2.95 6.23 2.93
N ILE A 62 4.22 6.16 2.53
CA ILE A 62 4.67 6.46 1.17
C ILE A 62 3.97 5.55 0.14
N ASN A 63 3.85 4.24 0.43
CA ASN A 63 3.22 3.27 -0.46
C ASN A 63 1.84 3.73 -0.96
N THR A 64 0.98 4.21 -0.07
CA THR A 64 -0.41 4.52 -0.40
C THR A 64 -0.67 6.01 -0.64
N THR A 65 0.31 6.89 -0.42
CA THR A 65 0.12 8.34 -0.57
C THR A 65 -0.33 8.73 -1.97
N ALA A 66 0.26 8.19 -3.03
CA ALA A 66 -0.12 8.50 -4.40
C ALA A 66 -1.53 8.01 -4.75
N GLN A 67 -2.01 6.91 -4.13
CA GLN A 67 -3.38 6.41 -4.32
C GLN A 67 -4.44 7.42 -3.86
N PHE A 68 -4.13 8.24 -2.86
CA PHE A 68 -5.03 9.28 -2.36
C PHE A 68 -4.74 10.65 -2.97
N ALA A 69 -3.54 10.88 -3.50
CA ALA A 69 -3.20 12.13 -4.18
C ALA A 69 -3.76 12.19 -5.61
N PHE A 70 -3.64 11.12 -6.38
CA PHE A 70 -4.05 11.08 -7.78
C PHE A 70 -5.53 11.41 -8.03
N PRO A 71 -6.51 10.88 -7.28
CA PRO A 71 -7.91 11.24 -7.49
C PRO A 71 -8.25 12.71 -7.30
N VAL A 72 -7.37 13.48 -6.63
CA VAL A 72 -7.60 14.89 -6.34
C VAL A 72 -7.35 15.78 -7.57
N PHE A 73 -6.35 15.46 -8.40
CA PHE A 73 -5.96 16.33 -9.52
C PHE A 73 -5.90 15.64 -10.88
N LEU A 74 -5.64 14.32 -10.90
CA LEU A 74 -5.42 13.59 -12.14
C LEU A 74 -6.65 13.53 -13.06
N PRO A 75 -7.91 13.45 -12.57
CA PRO A 75 -9.09 13.51 -13.42
C PRO A 75 -9.18 14.79 -14.24
N MET A 76 -8.83 15.94 -13.62
CA MET A 76 -8.82 17.24 -14.32
C MET A 76 -7.72 17.27 -15.39
N TYR A 77 -6.52 16.85 -15.02
CA TYR A 77 -5.39 16.75 -15.95
C TYR A 77 -5.72 15.82 -17.15
N MET A 78 -6.34 14.68 -16.93
CA MET A 78 -6.73 13.77 -18.01
C MET A 78 -7.84 14.35 -18.90
N ALA A 79 -8.74 15.17 -18.34
CA ALA A 79 -9.78 15.85 -19.12
C ALA A 79 -9.17 16.82 -20.17
N ASP A 80 -8.03 17.44 -19.88
CA ASP A 80 -7.30 18.30 -20.83
C ASP A 80 -6.79 17.50 -22.06
N TYR A 81 -6.64 16.17 -21.92
CA TYR A 81 -6.29 15.25 -23.01
C TYR A 81 -7.51 14.53 -23.61
N GLY A 82 -8.72 15.00 -23.31
CA GLY A 82 -9.96 14.48 -23.88
C GLY A 82 -10.55 13.25 -23.18
N PHE A 83 -10.01 12.84 -22.02
CA PHE A 83 -10.59 11.73 -21.27
C PHE A 83 -11.88 12.14 -20.56
N THR A 84 -12.90 11.33 -20.73
CA THR A 84 -14.15 11.47 -19.98
C THR A 84 -14.00 10.95 -18.54
N THR A 85 -14.88 11.41 -17.66
CA THR A 85 -14.94 10.88 -16.27
C THR A 85 -15.14 9.36 -16.26
N THR A 86 -15.89 8.81 -17.21
CA THR A 86 -16.12 7.37 -17.30
C THR A 86 -14.84 6.61 -17.65
N GLU A 87 -14.03 7.14 -18.57
CA GLU A 87 -12.74 6.55 -18.95
C GLU A 87 -11.75 6.63 -17.78
N TRP A 88 -11.68 7.75 -17.10
CA TRP A 88 -10.90 7.87 -15.86
C TRP A 88 -11.27 6.80 -14.83
N LEU A 89 -12.57 6.63 -14.55
CA LEU A 89 -13.04 5.63 -13.59
C LEU A 89 -12.74 4.19 -14.03
N ARG A 90 -12.77 3.91 -15.34
CA ARG A 90 -12.37 2.61 -15.89
C ARG A 90 -10.88 2.37 -15.68
N ILE A 91 -10.04 3.34 -16.01
CA ILE A 91 -8.58 3.26 -15.77
C ILE A 91 -8.33 3.00 -14.29
N TRP A 92 -8.94 3.83 -13.42
CA TRP A 92 -8.75 3.74 -11.98
C TRP A 92 -9.19 2.40 -11.40
N GLY A 93 -10.35 1.89 -11.80
CA GLY A 93 -10.84 0.57 -11.40
C GLY A 93 -9.93 -0.57 -11.89
N THR A 94 -9.40 -0.46 -13.11
CA THR A 94 -8.49 -1.47 -13.68
C THR A 94 -7.16 -1.49 -12.96
N ILE A 95 -6.64 -0.34 -12.52
CA ILE A 95 -5.44 -0.22 -11.69
C ILE A 95 -5.57 -1.04 -10.40
N PHE A 96 -6.69 -0.89 -9.69
CA PHE A 96 -6.91 -1.65 -8.45
C PHE A 96 -7.17 -3.14 -8.69
N THR A 97 -7.83 -3.48 -9.78
CA THR A 97 -8.00 -4.89 -10.19
C THR A 97 -6.64 -5.54 -10.45
N ALA A 98 -5.77 -4.88 -11.19
CA ALA A 98 -4.41 -5.33 -11.39
C ALA A 98 -3.64 -5.45 -10.06
N ASN A 99 -3.75 -4.45 -9.19
CA ASN A 99 -3.10 -4.47 -7.88
C ASN A 99 -3.52 -5.71 -7.06
N ILE A 100 -4.82 -6.06 -7.04
CA ILE A 100 -5.31 -7.25 -6.33
C ILE A 100 -4.68 -8.52 -6.88
N VAL A 101 -4.63 -8.68 -8.21
CA VAL A 101 -4.02 -9.85 -8.86
C VAL A 101 -2.52 -9.92 -8.55
N PHE A 102 -1.82 -8.80 -8.68
CA PHE A 102 -0.38 -8.75 -8.45
C PHE A 102 0.00 -8.86 -6.95
N ASN A 103 -0.91 -8.60 -6.01
CA ASN A 103 -0.69 -8.87 -4.59
C ASN A 103 -0.42 -10.37 -4.36
N LEU A 104 -1.11 -11.25 -5.05
CA LEU A 104 -0.85 -12.70 -4.97
C LEU A 104 0.54 -13.03 -5.54
N ILE A 105 0.89 -12.47 -6.70
CA ILE A 105 2.17 -12.70 -7.38
C ILE A 105 3.33 -12.19 -6.50
N PHE A 106 3.21 -10.98 -5.95
CA PHE A 106 4.27 -10.39 -5.12
C PHE A 106 4.39 -11.02 -3.74
N GLY A 107 3.38 -11.74 -3.26
CA GLY A 107 3.53 -12.65 -2.14
C GLY A 107 4.61 -13.71 -2.42
N PHE A 108 4.50 -14.42 -3.55
CA PHE A 108 5.49 -15.42 -3.97
C PHE A 108 6.85 -14.81 -4.34
N VAL A 109 6.85 -13.67 -5.04
CA VAL A 109 8.09 -12.96 -5.41
C VAL A 109 8.85 -12.53 -4.15
N GLY A 110 8.13 -12.02 -3.15
CA GLY A 110 8.72 -11.61 -1.87
C GLY A 110 9.43 -12.76 -1.15
N ASP A 111 8.88 -13.96 -1.21
CA ASP A 111 9.50 -15.13 -0.60
C ASP A 111 10.75 -15.60 -1.36
N LYS A 112 10.80 -15.47 -2.69
CA LYS A 112 11.93 -15.89 -3.53
C LYS A 112 13.06 -14.86 -3.58
N VAL A 113 12.73 -13.60 -3.81
CA VAL A 113 13.70 -12.48 -4.01
C VAL A 113 14.13 -11.88 -2.67
N GLY A 114 13.31 -12.10 -1.66
CA GLY A 114 13.45 -11.52 -0.32
C GLY A 114 12.61 -10.26 -0.15
N TRP A 115 11.94 -10.17 0.97
CA TRP A 115 10.96 -9.13 1.30
C TRP A 115 11.49 -7.71 1.10
N ARG A 116 12.70 -7.45 1.61
CA ARG A 116 13.35 -6.13 1.49
C ARG A 116 13.65 -5.74 0.04
N ASN A 117 14.23 -6.65 -0.73
CA ASN A 117 14.57 -6.38 -2.13
C ASN A 117 13.33 -6.15 -2.98
N THR A 118 12.27 -6.91 -2.74
CA THR A 118 10.98 -6.74 -3.42
C THR A 118 10.41 -5.33 -3.17
N ILE A 119 10.42 -4.86 -1.92
CA ILE A 119 9.94 -3.52 -1.58
C ILE A 119 10.84 -2.45 -2.23
N ILE A 120 12.16 -2.59 -2.21
CA ILE A 120 13.09 -1.60 -2.79
C ILE A 120 12.88 -1.48 -4.29
N TRP A 121 12.97 -2.58 -5.03
CA TRP A 121 13.03 -2.54 -6.49
C TRP A 121 11.66 -2.39 -7.13
N PHE A 122 10.66 -3.15 -6.70
CA PHE A 122 9.32 -3.10 -7.29
C PHE A 122 8.46 -2.02 -6.63
N GLY A 123 8.38 -2.04 -5.30
CA GLY A 123 7.60 -1.06 -4.55
C GLY A 123 8.15 0.37 -4.68
N GLY A 124 9.43 0.57 -4.37
CA GLY A 124 10.04 1.90 -4.36
C GLY A 124 10.44 2.38 -5.76
N VAL A 125 11.48 1.78 -6.33
CA VAL A 125 12.01 2.24 -7.63
C VAL A 125 10.99 2.05 -8.74
N GLY A 126 10.34 0.89 -8.81
CA GLY A 126 9.35 0.59 -9.84
C GLY A 126 8.14 1.53 -9.76
N CYS A 127 7.57 1.75 -8.57
CA CYS A 127 6.46 2.69 -8.41
C CYS A 127 6.88 4.13 -8.70
N GLY A 128 8.09 4.55 -8.34
CA GLY A 128 8.60 5.88 -8.66
C GLY A 128 8.62 6.13 -10.17
N ILE A 129 9.20 5.19 -10.94
CA ILE A 129 9.25 5.28 -12.40
C ILE A 129 7.86 5.23 -13.02
N THR A 130 7.01 4.30 -12.58
CA THR A 130 5.67 4.15 -13.17
C THR A 130 4.70 5.22 -12.77
N THR A 131 4.91 5.92 -11.65
CA THR A 131 4.20 7.14 -11.29
C THR A 131 4.42 8.23 -12.35
N LEU A 132 5.67 8.45 -12.77
CA LEU A 132 6.00 9.38 -13.84
C LEU A 132 5.45 8.90 -15.18
N LEU A 133 5.64 7.63 -15.51
CA LEU A 133 5.13 7.02 -16.73
C LEU A 133 3.60 7.20 -16.86
N PHE A 134 2.85 6.95 -15.79
CA PHE A 134 1.40 7.08 -15.78
C PHE A 134 0.96 8.54 -16.00
N TYR A 135 1.63 9.49 -15.36
CA TYR A 135 1.32 10.92 -15.52
C TYR A 135 1.61 11.40 -16.94
N TYR A 136 2.78 11.07 -17.51
CA TYR A 136 3.16 11.54 -18.84
C TYR A 136 2.52 10.73 -19.96
N SER A 137 1.90 9.59 -19.69
CA SER A 137 1.29 8.73 -20.73
C SER A 137 0.27 9.44 -21.63
N PRO A 138 -0.63 10.34 -21.16
CA PRO A 138 -1.50 11.07 -22.04
C PRO A 138 -0.76 11.98 -23.03
N GLN A 139 0.35 12.60 -22.59
CA GLN A 139 1.15 13.51 -23.43
C GLN A 139 1.78 12.76 -24.62
N PHE A 140 2.57 11.72 -24.35
CA PHE A 140 3.31 11.04 -25.42
C PHE A 140 2.44 10.13 -26.27
N SER A 141 1.26 9.74 -25.81
CA SER A 141 0.32 8.90 -26.55
C SER A 141 -0.79 9.69 -27.25
N ALA A 142 -0.75 11.03 -27.19
CA ALA A 142 -1.81 11.90 -27.70
C ALA A 142 -3.22 11.51 -27.20
N GLY A 143 -3.32 11.18 -25.90
CA GLY A 143 -4.58 10.79 -25.27
C GLY A 143 -5.07 9.39 -25.61
N ASN A 144 -4.20 8.47 -26.04
CA ASN A 144 -4.60 7.09 -26.32
C ASN A 144 -4.99 6.36 -25.04
N PHE A 145 -6.27 6.01 -24.93
CA PHE A 145 -6.86 5.35 -23.76
C PHE A 145 -6.11 4.07 -23.33
N TRP A 146 -5.73 3.23 -24.28
CA TRP A 146 -5.10 1.94 -23.98
C TRP A 146 -3.68 2.09 -23.45
N VAL A 147 -2.95 3.09 -23.97
CA VAL A 147 -1.59 3.39 -23.49
C VAL A 147 -1.63 3.91 -22.05
N VAL A 148 -2.56 4.83 -21.77
CA VAL A 148 -2.73 5.39 -20.41
C VAL A 148 -3.20 4.32 -19.45
N MET A 149 -4.14 3.46 -19.87
CA MET A 149 -4.58 2.32 -19.08
C MET A 149 -3.43 1.36 -18.78
N ALA A 150 -2.61 1.01 -19.77
CA ALA A 150 -1.47 0.11 -19.59
C ALA A 150 -0.43 0.69 -18.61
N ALA A 151 -0.13 1.99 -18.73
CA ALA A 151 0.76 2.67 -17.78
C ALA A 151 0.20 2.67 -16.35
N GLY A 152 -1.10 2.92 -16.19
CA GLY A 152 -1.78 2.84 -14.90
C GLY A 152 -1.79 1.42 -14.32
N VAL A 153 -2.10 0.41 -15.12
CA VAL A 153 -2.06 -1.01 -14.73
C VAL A 153 -0.66 -1.40 -14.27
N LEU A 154 0.38 -0.97 -14.96
CA LEU A 154 1.76 -1.23 -14.57
C LEU A 154 2.08 -0.60 -13.21
N TRP A 155 1.65 0.66 -12.98
CA TRP A 155 1.78 1.28 -11.67
C TRP A 155 1.02 0.51 -10.59
N GLY A 156 -0.22 0.13 -10.83
CA GLY A 156 -1.04 -0.67 -9.90
C GLY A 156 -0.41 -2.04 -9.59
N ALA A 157 0.17 -2.69 -10.59
CA ALA A 157 0.89 -3.95 -10.43
C ALA A 157 2.10 -3.78 -9.51
N LEU A 158 2.92 -2.74 -9.73
CA LEU A 158 4.13 -2.51 -8.94
C LEU A 158 3.85 -2.01 -7.51
N LEU A 159 2.70 -1.38 -7.26
CA LEU A 159 2.23 -1.09 -5.90
C LEU A 159 2.12 -2.35 -5.04
N ALA A 160 1.82 -3.50 -5.63
CA ALA A 160 1.80 -4.78 -4.95
C ALA A 160 3.19 -5.22 -4.45
N GLY A 161 4.27 -4.62 -4.95
CA GLY A 161 5.64 -4.83 -4.45
C GLY A 161 5.83 -4.46 -2.97
N TYR A 162 4.88 -3.75 -2.36
CA TYR A 162 4.87 -3.46 -0.93
C TYR A 162 4.17 -4.54 -0.06
N VAL A 163 3.54 -5.54 -0.65
CA VAL A 163 2.87 -6.64 0.09
C VAL A 163 3.77 -7.28 1.13
N PRO A 164 5.06 -7.57 0.84
CA PRO A 164 5.94 -8.17 1.85
C PRO A 164 6.16 -7.32 3.10
N LEU A 165 5.83 -6.02 3.08
CA LEU A 165 5.95 -5.15 4.25
C LEU A 165 5.07 -5.63 5.42
N SER A 166 3.93 -6.24 5.13
CA SER A 166 3.02 -6.80 6.14
C SER A 166 3.62 -7.99 6.89
N ALA A 167 4.47 -8.78 6.23
CA ALA A 167 5.22 -9.86 6.85
C ALA A 167 6.51 -9.35 7.52
N LEU A 168 7.16 -8.35 6.91
CA LEU A 168 8.39 -7.76 7.41
C LEU A 168 8.19 -7.05 8.76
N MET A 169 7.14 -6.26 8.92
CA MET A 169 6.92 -5.42 10.11
C MET A 169 6.85 -6.23 11.42
N PRO A 170 6.03 -7.29 11.54
CA PRO A 170 6.00 -8.11 12.77
C PRO A 170 7.31 -8.84 13.04
N SER A 171 8.12 -9.07 11.99
CA SER A 171 9.41 -9.77 12.09
C SER A 171 10.54 -8.88 12.60
N LEU A 172 10.35 -7.56 12.64
CA LEU A 172 11.33 -6.60 13.16
C LEU A 172 11.42 -6.63 14.69
N VAL A 173 10.39 -7.16 15.35
CA VAL A 173 10.29 -7.16 16.82
C VAL A 173 10.19 -8.58 17.36
N LYS A 174 10.85 -8.83 18.49
CA LYS A 174 10.77 -10.11 19.20
C LYS A 174 9.51 -10.22 20.05
N LYS A 175 9.11 -9.12 20.68
CA LYS A 175 7.91 -8.98 21.51
C LYS A 175 7.00 -7.91 20.91
N ASP A 176 5.73 -7.90 21.30
CA ASP A 176 4.74 -6.89 20.88
C ASP A 176 4.55 -6.77 19.35
N LYS A 177 4.51 -7.91 18.65
CA LYS A 177 4.22 -7.98 17.19
C LYS A 177 2.93 -7.24 16.83
N GLY A 178 1.92 -7.26 17.71
CA GLY A 178 0.69 -6.50 17.55
C GLY A 178 0.91 -4.99 17.47
N ALA A 179 1.83 -4.44 18.26
CA ALA A 179 2.16 -3.01 18.21
C ALA A 179 2.84 -2.64 16.87
N ALA A 180 3.71 -3.50 16.31
CA ALA A 180 4.30 -3.28 14.99
C ALA A 180 3.24 -3.32 13.87
N VAL A 181 2.26 -4.22 13.96
CA VAL A 181 1.10 -4.26 13.03
C VAL A 181 0.23 -3.02 13.19
N SER A 182 0.04 -2.50 14.41
CA SER A 182 -0.70 -1.25 14.64
C SER A 182 -0.02 -0.06 13.97
N VAL A 183 1.33 0.02 14.00
CA VAL A 183 2.09 1.05 13.26
C VAL A 183 1.91 0.90 11.75
N LEU A 184 1.92 -0.33 11.24
CA LEU A 184 1.65 -0.60 9.82
C LEU A 184 0.25 -0.11 9.40
N ASN A 185 -0.77 -0.39 10.22
CA ASN A 185 -2.15 0.03 9.95
C ASN A 185 -2.33 1.55 10.06
N LEU A 186 -1.66 2.20 11.02
CA LEU A 186 -1.60 3.65 11.11
C LEU A 186 -0.97 4.24 9.85
N GLY A 187 0.15 3.65 9.38
CA GLY A 187 0.80 4.02 8.13
C GLY A 187 -0.09 3.82 6.89
N ALA A 188 -1.03 2.88 6.94
CA ALA A 188 -2.01 2.70 5.85
C ALA A 188 -3.15 3.73 5.88
N GLY A 189 -3.52 4.23 7.06
CA GLY A 189 -4.60 5.22 7.23
C GLY A 189 -4.17 6.67 6.99
N LEU A 190 -2.96 7.04 7.41
CA LEU A 190 -2.45 8.41 7.28
C LEU A 190 -2.47 8.99 5.85
N PRO A 191 -2.21 8.23 4.78
CA PRO A 191 -2.21 8.70 3.40
C PRO A 191 -3.54 9.30 2.93
N VAL A 192 -4.67 8.95 3.55
CA VAL A 192 -5.98 9.57 3.29
C VAL A 192 -5.92 11.09 3.47
N PHE A 193 -5.10 11.55 4.42
CA PHE A 193 -4.88 12.98 4.69
C PHE A 193 -3.62 13.49 3.99
N VAL A 194 -2.54 12.72 4.02
CA VAL A 194 -1.23 13.13 3.48
C VAL A 194 -1.29 13.31 1.97
N GLY A 195 -1.94 12.43 1.23
CA GLY A 195 -2.07 12.52 -0.22
C GLY A 195 -2.74 13.81 -0.67
N PRO A 196 -4.01 14.08 -0.27
CA PRO A 196 -4.68 15.34 -0.57
C PRO A 196 -3.95 16.57 -0.03
N ALA A 197 -3.31 16.49 1.14
CA ALA A 197 -2.54 17.62 1.69
C ALA A 197 -1.34 17.99 0.81
N ILE A 198 -0.60 17.01 0.29
CA ILE A 198 0.49 17.25 -0.66
C ILE A 198 -0.05 18.00 -1.90
N VAL A 199 -1.17 17.53 -2.47
CA VAL A 199 -1.79 18.20 -3.61
C VAL A 199 -2.23 19.63 -3.25
N GLY A 200 -2.96 19.79 -2.12
CA GLY A 200 -3.48 21.10 -1.71
C GLY A 200 -2.39 22.16 -1.47
N VAL A 201 -1.26 21.74 -0.91
CA VAL A 201 -0.13 22.65 -0.63
C VAL A 201 0.69 22.92 -1.89
N PHE A 202 1.06 21.88 -2.63
CA PHE A 202 2.06 22.01 -3.69
C PHE A 202 1.48 22.28 -5.07
N TYR A 203 0.22 21.90 -5.35
CA TYR A 203 -0.36 22.06 -6.69
C TYR A 203 -0.35 23.53 -7.18
N ARG A 204 -0.61 24.48 -6.28
CA ARG A 204 -0.55 25.91 -6.63
C ARG A 204 0.86 26.44 -6.85
N LEU A 205 1.86 25.79 -6.25
CA LEU A 205 3.25 26.24 -6.29
C LEU A 205 4.01 25.67 -7.48
N VAL A 206 3.81 24.38 -7.77
CA VAL A 206 4.61 23.63 -8.75
C VAL A 206 3.77 22.91 -9.82
N GLY A 207 2.46 23.13 -9.80
CA GLY A 207 1.54 22.47 -10.74
C GLY A 207 1.38 20.96 -10.52
N GLY A 208 0.58 20.32 -11.39
CA GLY A 208 0.37 18.87 -11.34
C GLY A 208 1.65 18.07 -11.60
N GLU A 209 2.49 18.55 -12.50
CA GLU A 209 3.78 17.95 -12.81
C GLU A 209 4.70 17.92 -11.59
N GLY A 210 4.86 19.04 -10.89
CA GLY A 210 5.67 19.10 -9.69
C GLY A 210 5.15 18.19 -8.57
N VAL A 211 3.82 18.08 -8.41
CA VAL A 211 3.21 17.14 -7.46
C VAL A 211 3.59 15.70 -7.81
N VAL A 212 3.55 15.31 -9.08
CA VAL A 212 3.92 13.95 -9.50
C VAL A 212 5.41 13.66 -9.26
N TRP A 213 6.29 14.62 -9.48
CA TRP A 213 7.70 14.49 -9.14
C TRP A 213 7.92 14.34 -7.63
N ILE A 214 7.15 15.06 -6.79
CA ILE A 214 7.17 14.86 -5.34
C ILE A 214 6.74 13.44 -4.98
N LEU A 215 5.64 12.93 -5.56
CA LEU A 215 5.16 11.58 -5.30
C LEU A 215 6.16 10.50 -5.75
N ALA A 216 6.78 10.66 -6.93
CA ALA A 216 7.83 9.78 -7.40
C ALA A 216 9.07 9.83 -6.50
N GLY A 217 9.46 11.03 -6.06
CA GLY A 217 10.54 11.24 -5.09
C GLY A 217 10.29 10.55 -3.76
N LEU A 218 9.04 10.58 -3.27
CA LEU A 218 8.66 9.84 -2.07
C LEU A 218 8.86 8.32 -2.25
N TYR A 219 8.52 7.74 -3.40
CA TYR A 219 8.76 6.32 -3.67
C TYR A 219 10.26 5.99 -3.67
N PHE A 220 11.09 6.79 -4.32
CA PHE A 220 12.56 6.62 -4.29
C PHE A 220 13.12 6.77 -2.88
N PHE A 221 12.60 7.73 -2.12
CA PHE A 221 12.96 7.90 -0.71
C PHE A 221 12.52 6.70 0.12
N GLY A 222 11.34 6.14 -0.12
CA GLY A 222 10.87 4.90 0.50
C GLY A 222 11.78 3.70 0.20
N ALA A 223 12.27 3.58 -1.04
CA ALA A 223 13.26 2.57 -1.41
C ALA A 223 14.57 2.76 -0.64
N PHE A 224 15.03 3.99 -0.50
CA PHE A 224 16.22 4.33 0.28
C PHE A 224 16.05 3.97 1.77
N LEU A 225 14.93 4.36 2.39
CA LEU A 225 14.64 4.04 3.78
C LEU A 225 14.59 2.52 4.01
N THR A 226 14.04 1.77 3.06
CA THR A 226 13.92 0.30 3.17
C THR A 226 15.28 -0.39 3.26
N LYS A 227 16.37 0.22 2.75
CA LYS A 227 17.74 -0.33 2.89
C LYS A 227 18.15 -0.44 4.37
N PHE A 228 17.65 0.42 5.23
CA PHE A 228 17.98 0.43 6.66
C PHE A 228 17.10 -0.52 7.48
N ILE A 229 16.03 -1.06 6.89
CA ILE A 229 15.17 -2.04 7.54
C ILE A 229 15.81 -3.43 7.42
N THR A 230 16.66 -3.78 8.38
CA THR A 230 17.33 -5.09 8.42
C THR A 230 16.66 -5.99 9.45
N LEU A 231 16.42 -7.27 9.08
CA LEU A 231 15.91 -8.26 10.01
C LEU A 231 16.92 -8.53 11.14
N PRO A 232 16.48 -8.79 12.37
CA PRO A 232 17.35 -9.29 13.44
C PRO A 232 18.04 -10.58 12.97
N GLY A 233 19.34 -10.73 13.27
CA GLY A 233 20.21 -11.78 12.72
C GLY A 233 19.77 -13.25 12.85
N ASN A 234 18.77 -13.55 13.68
CA ASN A 234 18.23 -14.91 13.88
C ASN A 234 16.98 -15.20 13.03
N ALA A 235 16.49 -14.27 12.21
CA ALA A 235 15.27 -14.51 11.43
C ALA A 235 15.49 -15.39 10.21
N LYS A 236 16.73 -15.64 9.79
CA LYS A 236 17.06 -16.61 8.72
C LYS A 236 16.71 -18.06 9.11
N THR A 237 16.64 -18.37 10.37
CA THR A 237 16.36 -19.73 10.88
C THR A 237 14.86 -20.01 11.01
N CYS A 238 14.01 -18.99 11.12
CA CYS A 238 12.55 -19.19 11.22
C CYS A 238 11.86 -19.55 9.90
N LEU A 239 12.48 -19.28 8.75
CA LEU A 239 11.92 -19.65 7.44
C LEU A 239 12.15 -21.13 7.08
N LEU A 240 12.99 -21.84 7.85
CA LEU A 240 13.27 -23.28 7.68
C LEU A 240 12.36 -24.18 8.51
N TYR A 241 11.47 -23.63 9.36
CA TYR A 241 10.56 -24.40 10.22
C TYR A 241 9.10 -24.40 9.75
N THR A 242 8.88 -24.57 8.45
CA THR A 242 7.62 -25.13 7.95
C THR A 242 7.89 -26.51 7.36
N SER A 243 8.57 -27.36 8.11
CA SER A 243 8.47 -28.79 7.88
C SER A 243 7.14 -29.24 8.49
N PRO A 244 6.30 -29.99 7.76
CA PRO A 244 5.09 -30.56 8.34
C PRO A 244 5.50 -31.46 9.49
N SER A 245 4.89 -31.26 10.66
CA SER A 245 4.98 -32.18 11.78
C SER A 245 4.62 -33.58 11.28
N PRO A 246 5.43 -34.62 11.55
CA PRO A 246 4.97 -35.98 11.31
C PRO A 246 3.70 -36.20 12.16
N ARG A 247 2.62 -36.55 11.50
CA ARG A 247 1.44 -37.07 12.20
C ARG A 247 1.77 -38.50 12.61
N ASP A 248 1.93 -38.70 13.88
CA ASP A 248 1.67 -39.98 14.50
C ASP A 248 0.18 -40.12 14.73
#